data_4f341af96504eb454f0f3cc8ce030a43
#
_entry.id   4f341af96504eb454f0f3cc8ce030a43
#
_cell.length_a   1.000
_cell.length_b   1.000
_cell.length_c   1.000
_cell.angle_alpha   90.00
_cell.angle_beta   90.00
_cell.angle_gamma   90.00
#
_symmetry.space_group_name_H-M   'P 1'
#
loop_
_entity.id
_entity.type
_entity.pdbx_description
1 polymer ?
#
loop_
_entity_poly.entity_id
_entity_poly.type
_entity_poly.pdbx_seq_one_letter_code
_entity_poly.pdbx_strand_id
1 'polypeptide(L)'
;MLQMNSLTNIIEAIIFASGEAVPVKYIVEKLGCSLKEVNAGVNELKEKYGGESGIHLLTFNGKLQFATNPQYKQPVSEVLTPIKEKEFTKTILECAAIIAYKQPITKPELEEIRQVSCDYAIHTLLELEMIVPCGRKDAVGKPIMYSTTDNFLKRFKLNSIDELPDYDELMAQIAELNSSLLTEDEEDANYLYKKDEYTEAEATPNEAEKTTITDEDGFEIPDHLTDEDDIIKID
;
A
#
# COMPACT_ATOMS: atom_id res chain seq x y z
N MET A 1 -38.29 -12.04 14.19
CA MET A 1 -37.65 -12.19 12.86
C MET A 1 -37.63 -10.79 12.19
N LEU A 2 -36.46 -10.22 11.97
CA LEU A 2 -36.34 -9.00 11.18
C LEU A 2 -36.72 -9.34 9.72
N GLN A 3 -37.58 -8.56 9.10
CA GLN A 3 -37.92 -8.74 7.67
C GLN A 3 -36.64 -8.48 6.85
N MET A 4 -36.40 -9.23 5.76
CA MET A 4 -35.14 -9.15 4.97
C MET A 4 -34.82 -7.71 4.56
N ASN A 5 -35.78 -6.94 4.07
CA ASN A 5 -35.58 -5.52 3.72
C ASN A 5 -35.14 -4.64 4.92
N SER A 6 -35.52 -5.03 6.15
CA SER A 6 -35.10 -4.35 7.38
C SER A 6 -33.63 -4.68 7.69
N LEU A 7 -33.19 -5.94 7.50
CA LEU A 7 -31.80 -6.35 7.77
C LEU A 7 -30.81 -5.68 6.80
N THR A 8 -31.13 -5.61 5.52
CA THR A 8 -30.32 -4.93 4.50
C THR A 8 -30.13 -3.46 4.85
N ASN A 9 -31.19 -2.76 5.26
CA ASN A 9 -31.11 -1.34 5.68
C ASN A 9 -30.33 -1.17 6.99
N ILE A 10 -30.41 -2.11 7.92
CA ILE A 10 -29.62 -2.09 9.15
C ILE A 10 -28.12 -2.27 8.83
N ILE A 11 -27.78 -3.23 7.96
CA ILE A 11 -26.40 -3.44 7.51
C ILE A 11 -25.86 -2.18 6.83
N GLU A 12 -26.66 -1.57 5.93
CA GLU A 12 -26.32 -0.32 5.27
C GLU A 12 -26.02 0.79 6.29
N ALA A 13 -26.89 0.99 7.26
CA ALA A 13 -26.71 1.99 8.30
C ALA A 13 -25.47 1.75 9.16
N ILE A 14 -25.17 0.48 9.51
CA ILE A 14 -23.97 0.12 10.27
C ILE A 14 -22.71 0.46 9.50
N ILE A 15 -22.63 0.07 8.22
CA ILE A 15 -21.45 0.31 7.38
C ILE A 15 -21.24 1.82 7.18
N PHE A 16 -22.33 2.56 6.94
CA PHE A 16 -22.26 4.02 6.78
C PHE A 16 -21.81 4.72 8.06
N ALA A 17 -22.42 4.36 9.20
CA ALA A 17 -22.09 4.97 10.49
C ALA A 17 -20.68 4.65 10.99
N SER A 18 -20.15 3.48 10.64
CA SER A 18 -18.78 3.08 11.00
C SER A 18 -17.73 3.95 10.31
N GLY A 19 -17.92 4.34 9.04
CA GLY A 19 -16.88 4.97 8.23
C GLY A 19 -15.67 4.08 7.92
N GLU A 20 -15.53 2.97 8.64
CA GLU A 20 -14.44 2.01 8.53
C GLU A 20 -14.95 0.63 8.08
N ALA A 21 -14.01 -0.29 7.84
CA ALA A 21 -14.34 -1.64 7.42
C ALA A 21 -14.95 -2.47 8.56
N VAL A 22 -16.18 -2.93 8.38
CA VAL A 22 -16.93 -3.72 9.37
C VAL A 22 -16.84 -5.21 9.04
N PRO A 23 -16.34 -6.07 9.96
CA PRO A 23 -16.31 -7.51 9.74
C PRO A 23 -17.72 -8.12 9.66
N VAL A 24 -17.99 -8.92 8.63
CA VAL A 24 -19.27 -9.64 8.47
C VAL A 24 -19.56 -10.51 9.70
N LYS A 25 -18.56 -11.18 10.25
CA LYS A 25 -18.69 -12.01 11.44
C LYS A 25 -19.22 -11.22 12.64
N TYR A 26 -18.79 -9.96 12.80
CA TYR A 26 -19.23 -9.10 13.87
C TYR A 26 -20.71 -8.71 13.73
N ILE A 27 -21.18 -8.46 12.49
CA ILE A 27 -22.58 -8.20 12.19
C ILE A 27 -23.44 -9.42 12.55
N VAL A 28 -23.02 -10.62 12.12
CA VAL A 28 -23.69 -11.89 12.41
C VAL A 28 -23.83 -12.10 13.92
N GLU A 29 -22.74 -11.91 14.67
CA GLU A 29 -22.71 -12.09 16.13
C GLU A 29 -23.62 -11.09 16.85
N LYS A 30 -23.51 -9.81 16.52
CA LYS A 30 -24.24 -8.74 17.22
C LYS A 30 -25.73 -8.67 16.89
N LEU A 31 -26.10 -8.99 15.64
CA LEU A 31 -27.52 -8.99 15.24
C LEU A 31 -28.21 -10.34 15.46
N GLY A 32 -27.46 -11.40 15.80
CA GLY A 32 -28.00 -12.75 15.97
C GLY A 32 -28.64 -13.33 14.71
N CYS A 33 -28.20 -12.90 13.53
CA CYS A 33 -28.66 -13.36 12.24
C CYS A 33 -27.69 -14.40 11.64
N SER A 34 -28.15 -15.15 10.65
CA SER A 34 -27.29 -16.14 9.97
C SER A 34 -26.38 -15.46 8.95
N LEU A 35 -25.21 -16.07 8.69
CA LEU A 35 -24.29 -15.61 7.64
C LEU A 35 -24.96 -15.55 6.27
N LYS A 36 -25.91 -16.48 5.99
CA LYS A 36 -26.66 -16.52 4.74
C LYS A 36 -27.55 -15.29 4.57
N GLU A 37 -28.22 -14.86 5.64
CA GLU A 37 -29.06 -13.64 5.62
C GLU A 37 -28.23 -12.39 5.44
N VAL A 38 -27.07 -12.27 6.11
CA VAL A 38 -26.15 -11.13 5.93
C VAL A 38 -25.64 -11.10 4.51
N ASN A 39 -25.19 -12.23 3.94
CA ASN A 39 -24.71 -12.28 2.57
C ASN A 39 -25.80 -11.93 1.54
N ALA A 40 -27.05 -12.31 1.77
CA ALA A 40 -28.17 -11.90 0.93
C ALA A 40 -28.34 -10.37 0.95
N GLY A 41 -28.35 -9.74 2.13
CA GLY A 41 -28.41 -8.28 2.27
C GLY A 41 -27.20 -7.57 1.64
N VAL A 42 -26.00 -8.13 1.76
CA VAL A 42 -24.79 -7.61 1.10
C VAL A 42 -24.93 -7.63 -0.43
N ASN A 43 -25.51 -8.68 -1.00
CA ASN A 43 -25.74 -8.74 -2.45
C ASN A 43 -26.76 -7.69 -2.90
N GLU A 44 -27.83 -7.50 -2.15
CA GLU A 44 -28.81 -6.44 -2.42
C GLU A 44 -28.14 -5.04 -2.36
N LEU A 45 -27.26 -4.81 -1.40
CA LEU A 45 -26.49 -3.55 -1.32
C LEU A 45 -25.51 -3.38 -2.47
N LYS A 46 -24.87 -4.45 -2.94
CA LYS A 46 -24.00 -4.39 -4.12
C LYS A 46 -24.77 -4.05 -5.39
N GLU A 47 -26.00 -4.57 -5.54
CA GLU A 47 -26.88 -4.20 -6.65
C GLU A 47 -27.35 -2.74 -6.52
N LYS A 48 -27.80 -2.34 -5.32
CA LYS A 48 -28.27 -0.98 -5.04
C LYS A 48 -27.19 0.08 -5.31
N TYR A 49 -25.94 -0.20 -4.92
CA TYR A 49 -24.79 0.69 -5.05
C TYR A 49 -23.86 0.30 -6.21
N GLY A 50 -24.37 -0.45 -7.17
CA GLY A 50 -23.71 -0.77 -8.42
C GLY A 50 -23.83 0.32 -9.49
N GLY A 51 -23.13 0.13 -10.60
CA GLY A 51 -23.26 1.01 -11.78
C GLY A 51 -22.82 2.45 -11.53
N GLU A 52 -23.72 3.40 -11.82
CA GLU A 52 -23.46 4.85 -11.75
C GLU A 52 -23.66 5.46 -10.35
N SER A 53 -23.83 4.65 -9.32
CA SER A 53 -23.95 5.17 -7.96
C SER A 53 -22.68 5.94 -7.54
N GLY A 54 -22.85 7.06 -6.81
CA GLY A 54 -21.72 7.87 -6.31
C GLY A 54 -20.85 7.16 -5.30
N ILE A 55 -21.39 6.13 -4.64
CA ILE A 55 -20.66 5.25 -3.71
C ILE A 55 -20.86 3.79 -4.13
N HIS A 56 -19.95 2.93 -3.70
CA HIS A 56 -20.06 1.48 -3.89
C HIS A 56 -19.63 0.72 -2.64
N LEU A 57 -20.07 -0.54 -2.53
CA LEU A 57 -19.75 -1.40 -1.41
C LEU A 57 -18.49 -2.23 -1.73
N LEU A 58 -17.41 -1.95 -1.00
CA LEU A 58 -16.21 -2.77 -1.02
C LEU A 58 -16.39 -4.00 -0.11
N THR A 59 -15.92 -5.13 -0.60
CA THR A 59 -15.80 -6.37 0.18
C THR A 59 -14.37 -6.87 0.09
N PHE A 60 -13.72 -7.09 1.22
CA PHE A 60 -12.34 -7.59 1.29
C PHE A 60 -12.11 -8.26 2.65
N ASN A 61 -11.40 -9.36 2.68
CA ASN A 61 -11.07 -10.13 3.88
C ASN A 61 -12.27 -10.34 4.84
N GLY A 62 -13.46 -10.62 4.27
CA GLY A 62 -14.69 -10.77 5.05
C GLY A 62 -15.18 -9.51 5.76
N LYS A 63 -14.75 -8.33 5.32
CA LYS A 63 -15.15 -7.01 5.80
C LYS A 63 -15.92 -6.25 4.72
N LEU A 64 -16.75 -5.31 5.16
CA LEU A 64 -17.60 -4.45 4.33
C LEU A 64 -17.26 -2.99 4.59
N GLN A 65 -17.15 -2.17 3.54
CA GLN A 65 -16.92 -0.74 3.67
C GLN A 65 -17.54 0.00 2.47
N PHE A 66 -18.16 1.15 2.70
CA PHE A 66 -18.50 2.06 1.62
C PHE A 66 -17.28 2.85 1.16
N ALA A 67 -17.20 3.07 -0.14
CA ALA A 67 -16.19 3.93 -0.76
C ALA A 67 -16.82 4.75 -1.89
N THR A 68 -16.16 5.84 -2.28
CA THR A 68 -16.56 6.62 -3.46
C THR A 68 -16.34 5.81 -4.73
N ASN A 69 -17.25 5.96 -5.70
CA ASN A 69 -17.10 5.32 -6.99
C ASN A 69 -15.89 5.92 -7.74
N PRO A 70 -14.94 5.11 -8.23
CA PRO A 70 -13.77 5.59 -8.96
C PRO A 70 -14.08 6.46 -10.18
N GLN A 71 -15.25 6.31 -10.79
CA GLN A 71 -15.70 7.14 -11.92
C GLN A 71 -15.78 8.63 -11.55
N TYR A 72 -16.04 8.93 -10.29
CA TYR A 72 -16.16 10.30 -9.78
C TYR A 72 -14.89 10.80 -9.08
N LYS A 73 -13.75 10.13 -9.26
CA LYS A 73 -12.49 10.51 -8.62
C LYS A 73 -12.10 11.96 -8.89
N GLN A 74 -12.23 12.43 -10.14
CA GLN A 74 -11.83 13.76 -10.52
C GLN A 74 -12.68 14.84 -9.83
N PRO A 75 -14.03 14.89 -9.96
CA PRO A 75 -14.83 15.93 -9.31
C PRO A 75 -14.76 15.86 -7.78
N VAL A 76 -14.63 14.67 -7.19
CA VAL A 76 -14.41 14.53 -5.74
C VAL A 76 -13.09 15.15 -5.31
N SER A 77 -12.01 14.95 -6.08
CA SER A 77 -10.71 15.54 -5.78
C SER A 77 -10.65 17.05 -5.99
N GLU A 78 -11.49 17.61 -6.87
CA GLU A 78 -11.56 19.05 -7.07
C GLU A 78 -12.23 19.78 -5.89
N VAL A 79 -13.21 19.13 -5.25
CA VAL A 79 -13.95 19.71 -4.12
C VAL A 79 -13.28 19.42 -2.78
N LEU A 80 -12.77 18.21 -2.62
CA LEU A 80 -12.07 17.80 -1.40
C LEU A 80 -10.58 17.96 -1.62
N THR A 81 -9.87 18.50 -0.63
CA THR A 81 -8.41 18.62 -0.69
C THR A 81 -7.82 17.23 -0.98
N PRO A 82 -7.15 17.04 -2.12
CA PRO A 82 -6.67 15.72 -2.48
C PRO A 82 -5.62 15.27 -1.46
N ILE A 83 -5.87 14.17 -0.79
CA ILE A 83 -4.81 13.43 -0.13
C ILE A 83 -3.91 12.97 -1.27
N LYS A 84 -2.69 13.53 -1.34
CA LYS A 84 -1.70 13.08 -2.32
C LYS A 84 -1.37 11.62 -2.01
N GLU A 85 -2.07 10.72 -2.71
CA GLU A 85 -1.68 9.32 -2.68
C GLU A 85 -0.27 9.22 -3.29
N LYS A 86 0.67 8.67 -2.54
CA LYS A 86 1.98 8.34 -3.10
C LYS A 86 1.77 7.36 -4.26
N GLU A 87 2.22 7.74 -5.44
CA GLU A 87 2.23 6.84 -6.58
C GLU A 87 3.25 5.73 -6.35
N PHE A 88 2.87 4.50 -6.66
CA PHE A 88 3.80 3.39 -6.58
C PHE A 88 4.74 3.42 -7.79
N THR A 89 6.03 3.50 -7.52
CA THR A 89 7.02 3.23 -8.57
C THR A 89 6.99 1.75 -8.96
N LYS A 90 7.52 1.41 -10.13
CA LYS A 90 7.65 0.02 -10.59
C LYS A 90 8.33 -0.87 -9.54
N THR A 91 9.40 -0.39 -8.92
CA THR A 91 10.13 -1.07 -7.85
C THR A 91 9.26 -1.40 -6.64
N ILE A 92 8.43 -0.45 -6.19
CA ILE A 92 7.52 -0.65 -5.05
C ILE A 92 6.45 -1.69 -5.40
N LEU A 93 5.89 -1.63 -6.64
CA LEU A 93 4.89 -2.60 -7.11
C LEU A 93 5.47 -4.01 -7.21
N GLU A 94 6.68 -4.16 -7.73
CA GLU A 94 7.38 -5.46 -7.80
C GLU A 94 7.60 -6.05 -6.41
N CYS A 95 8.11 -5.26 -5.45
CA CYS A 95 8.27 -5.71 -4.07
C CYS A 95 6.93 -6.10 -3.43
N ALA A 96 5.88 -5.31 -3.65
CA ALA A 96 4.55 -5.59 -3.14
C ALA A 96 3.98 -6.90 -3.70
N ALA A 97 4.16 -7.14 -4.99
CA ALA A 97 3.74 -8.38 -5.65
C ALA A 97 4.51 -9.60 -5.11
N ILE A 98 5.84 -9.53 -5.01
CA ILE A 98 6.63 -10.65 -4.48
C ILE A 98 6.22 -10.96 -3.04
N ILE A 99 6.01 -9.93 -2.20
CA ILE A 99 5.54 -10.14 -0.82
C ILE A 99 4.17 -10.82 -0.83
N ALA A 100 3.25 -10.39 -1.68
CA ALA A 100 1.90 -10.97 -1.76
C ALA A 100 1.91 -12.47 -2.11
N TYR A 101 2.76 -12.88 -3.05
CA TYR A 101 2.88 -14.28 -3.47
C TYR A 101 3.71 -15.16 -2.53
N LYS A 102 4.70 -14.59 -1.85
CA LYS A 102 5.67 -15.36 -1.05
C LYS A 102 5.53 -15.18 0.46
N GLN A 103 4.52 -14.43 0.92
CA GLN A 103 4.31 -14.18 2.34
C GLN A 103 4.07 -15.47 3.14
N PRO A 104 4.60 -15.57 4.37
CA PRO A 104 5.46 -14.58 5.04
C PRO A 104 6.90 -14.61 4.50
N ILE A 105 7.46 -13.47 4.11
CA ILE A 105 8.79 -13.35 3.50
C ILE A 105 9.66 -12.36 4.28
N THR A 106 10.97 -12.61 4.35
CA THR A 106 11.93 -11.70 4.96
C THR A 106 12.58 -10.77 3.95
N LYS A 107 13.17 -9.64 4.43
CA LYS A 107 13.92 -8.73 3.56
C LYS A 107 15.05 -9.44 2.78
N PRO A 108 15.92 -10.27 3.41
CA PRO A 108 16.96 -10.97 2.67
C PRO A 108 16.42 -11.86 1.54
N GLU A 109 15.31 -12.58 1.77
CA GLU A 109 14.69 -13.42 0.75
C GLU A 109 14.09 -12.57 -0.40
N LEU A 110 13.52 -11.42 -0.09
CA LEU A 110 13.01 -10.49 -1.10
C LEU A 110 14.16 -9.93 -1.95
N GLU A 111 15.27 -9.56 -1.32
CA GLU A 111 16.47 -9.06 -2.01
C GLU A 111 17.17 -10.17 -2.83
N GLU A 112 17.13 -11.41 -2.36
CA GLU A 112 17.63 -12.57 -3.12
C GLU A 112 16.82 -12.76 -4.43
N ILE A 113 15.50 -12.61 -4.38
CA ILE A 113 14.65 -12.72 -5.58
C ILE A 113 14.91 -11.56 -6.54
N ARG A 114 15.01 -10.34 -6.01
CA ARG A 114 15.15 -9.14 -6.85
C ARG A 114 16.57 -8.82 -7.28
N GLN A 115 17.58 -9.40 -6.62
CA GLN A 115 19.02 -9.15 -6.81
C GLN A 115 19.42 -7.67 -6.58
N VAL A 116 18.58 -6.89 -5.90
CA VAL A 116 18.84 -5.49 -5.56
C VAL A 116 18.29 -5.17 -4.18
N SER A 117 18.81 -4.10 -3.54
CA SER A 117 18.30 -3.66 -2.23
C SER A 117 16.83 -3.25 -2.30
N CYS A 118 16.06 -3.66 -1.29
CA CYS A 118 14.63 -3.40 -1.16
C CYS A 118 14.29 -2.46 0.01
N ASP A 119 15.26 -1.80 0.64
CA ASP A 119 15.05 -0.97 1.83
C ASP A 119 14.00 0.11 1.62
N TYR A 120 14.16 0.90 0.56
CA TYR A 120 13.23 1.97 0.23
C TYR A 120 11.81 1.46 -0.04
N ALA A 121 11.69 0.36 -0.79
CA ALA A 121 10.39 -0.21 -1.12
C ALA A 121 9.69 -0.76 0.13
N ILE A 122 10.40 -1.48 0.99
CA ILE A 122 9.85 -2.00 2.26
C ILE A 122 9.43 -0.84 3.17
N HIS A 123 10.26 0.19 3.32
CA HIS A 123 9.94 1.36 4.14
C HIS A 123 8.67 2.05 3.63
N THR A 124 8.59 2.31 2.33
CA THR A 124 7.42 2.94 1.72
C THR A 124 6.16 2.08 1.87
N LEU A 125 6.26 0.76 1.68
CA LEU A 125 5.13 -0.16 1.85
C LEU A 125 4.65 -0.24 3.30
N LEU A 126 5.56 -0.12 4.29
CA LEU A 126 5.21 -0.02 5.71
C LEU A 126 4.55 1.31 6.03
N GLU A 127 5.07 2.45 5.54
CA GLU A 127 4.46 3.78 5.72
C GLU A 127 3.04 3.85 5.15
N LEU A 128 2.80 3.19 4.01
CA LEU A 128 1.50 3.12 3.37
C LEU A 128 0.60 2.03 3.95
N GLU A 129 1.07 1.36 5.00
CA GLU A 129 0.37 0.26 5.65
C GLU A 129 -0.06 -0.85 4.68
N MET A 130 0.69 -1.04 3.58
CA MET A 130 0.43 -2.09 2.59
C MET A 130 0.95 -3.44 3.06
N ILE A 131 1.99 -3.42 3.88
CA ILE A 131 2.58 -4.61 4.51
C ILE A 131 2.73 -4.39 6.01
N VAL A 132 2.85 -5.47 6.77
CA VAL A 132 3.02 -5.46 8.21
C VAL A 132 4.04 -6.52 8.64
N PRO A 133 4.84 -6.27 9.69
CA PRO A 133 5.65 -7.31 10.31
C PRO A 133 4.74 -8.39 10.92
N CYS A 134 4.90 -9.64 10.50
CA CYS A 134 4.08 -10.76 11.00
C CYS A 134 4.85 -11.76 11.89
N GLY A 135 6.13 -11.49 12.16
CA GLY A 135 6.97 -12.31 13.02
C GLY A 135 8.44 -12.25 12.65
N ARG A 136 9.22 -13.19 13.16
CA ARG A 136 10.63 -13.36 12.84
C ARG A 136 10.89 -14.78 12.39
N LYS A 137 11.72 -14.96 11.36
CA LYS A 137 12.13 -16.26 10.87
C LYS A 137 13.13 -16.88 11.85
N ASP A 138 13.00 -18.19 12.09
CA ASP A 138 14.00 -18.94 12.88
C ASP A 138 15.22 -19.26 12.00
N ALA A 139 16.04 -18.24 11.82
CA ALA A 139 17.29 -18.28 11.04
C ALA A 139 18.33 -17.37 11.70
N VAL A 140 19.57 -17.44 11.25
CA VAL A 140 20.66 -16.58 11.75
C VAL A 140 20.26 -15.11 11.62
N GLY A 141 20.37 -14.36 12.72
CA GLY A 141 19.94 -12.94 12.77
C GLY A 141 18.45 -12.73 12.99
N LYS A 142 17.62 -13.79 13.04
CA LYS A 142 16.15 -13.74 13.24
C LYS A 142 15.46 -12.61 12.46
N PRO A 143 15.59 -12.60 11.12
CA PRO A 143 15.07 -11.51 10.30
C PRO A 143 13.54 -11.39 10.42
N ILE A 144 13.04 -10.16 10.31
CA ILE A 144 11.62 -9.85 10.35
C ILE A 144 10.97 -10.40 9.09
N MET A 145 9.80 -11.04 9.25
CA MET A 145 8.93 -11.48 8.16
C MET A 145 7.80 -10.47 7.95
N TYR A 146 7.44 -10.26 6.69
CA TYR A 146 6.38 -9.35 6.27
C TYR A 146 5.24 -10.10 5.59
N SER A 147 4.03 -9.56 5.76
CA SER A 147 2.82 -10.00 5.06
C SER A 147 2.00 -8.79 4.61
N THR A 148 1.09 -9.01 3.67
CA THR A 148 0.16 -7.98 3.18
C THR A 148 -0.93 -7.67 4.21
N THR A 149 -1.53 -6.49 4.09
CA THR A 149 -2.60 -5.98 4.96
C THR A 149 -3.93 -5.88 4.24
N ASP A 150 -4.99 -5.49 4.96
CA ASP A 150 -6.28 -5.13 4.35
C ASP A 150 -6.16 -3.92 3.41
N ASN A 151 -5.23 -2.98 3.67
CA ASN A 151 -5.01 -1.84 2.79
C ASN A 151 -4.43 -2.27 1.43
N PHE A 152 -3.59 -3.31 1.41
CA PHE A 152 -3.13 -3.94 0.18
C PHE A 152 -4.34 -4.48 -0.63
N LEU A 153 -5.22 -5.26 0.00
CA LEU A 153 -6.39 -5.81 -0.67
C LEU A 153 -7.30 -4.72 -1.23
N LYS A 154 -7.56 -3.66 -0.45
CA LYS A 154 -8.34 -2.50 -0.91
C LYS A 154 -7.71 -1.81 -2.11
N ARG A 155 -6.40 -1.57 -2.07
CA ARG A 155 -5.66 -0.87 -3.13
C ARG A 155 -5.72 -1.62 -4.45
N PHE A 156 -5.59 -2.94 -4.40
CA PHE A 156 -5.62 -3.82 -5.58
C PHE A 156 -7.01 -4.37 -5.90
N LYS A 157 -8.06 -3.96 -5.13
CA LYS A 157 -9.46 -4.39 -5.30
C LYS A 157 -9.64 -5.91 -5.22
N LEU A 158 -8.91 -6.55 -4.33
CA LEU A 158 -8.98 -7.98 -4.05
C LEU A 158 -9.91 -8.22 -2.84
N ASN A 159 -10.73 -9.26 -2.89
CA ASN A 159 -11.50 -9.67 -1.72
C ASN A 159 -10.67 -10.55 -0.77
N SER A 160 -9.73 -11.32 -1.31
CA SER A 160 -8.75 -12.09 -0.54
C SER A 160 -7.44 -12.21 -1.33
N ILE A 161 -6.38 -12.66 -0.64
CA ILE A 161 -5.09 -12.92 -1.29
C ILE A 161 -5.18 -14.10 -2.26
N ASP A 162 -6.13 -15.02 -2.05
CA ASP A 162 -6.36 -16.18 -2.89
C ASP A 162 -6.94 -15.83 -4.27
N GLU A 163 -7.40 -14.58 -4.46
CA GLU A 163 -7.82 -14.07 -5.77
C GLU A 163 -6.66 -13.67 -6.68
N LEU A 164 -5.43 -13.67 -6.16
CA LEU A 164 -4.27 -13.48 -7.01
C LEU A 164 -4.19 -14.63 -8.01
N PRO A 165 -3.86 -14.35 -9.29
CA PRO A 165 -3.63 -15.40 -10.29
C PRO A 165 -2.57 -16.40 -9.80
N ASP A 166 -2.66 -17.65 -10.25
CA ASP A 166 -1.59 -18.61 -9.99
C ASP A 166 -0.26 -18.06 -10.55
N TYR A 167 0.81 -18.16 -9.74
CA TYR A 167 2.10 -17.58 -10.10
C TYR A 167 2.67 -18.16 -11.41
N ASP A 168 2.57 -19.47 -11.58
CA ASP A 168 3.12 -20.15 -12.74
C ASP A 168 2.30 -19.84 -14.01
N GLU A 169 0.96 -19.75 -13.87
CA GLU A 169 0.08 -19.32 -14.96
C GLU A 169 0.35 -17.87 -15.36
N LEU A 170 0.53 -16.96 -14.37
CA LEU A 170 0.84 -15.56 -14.62
C LEU A 170 2.18 -15.41 -15.36
N MET A 171 3.21 -16.14 -14.91
CA MET A 171 4.53 -16.11 -15.55
C MET A 171 4.48 -16.68 -16.98
N ALA A 172 3.68 -17.70 -17.21
CA ALA A 172 3.45 -18.24 -18.57
C ALA A 172 2.76 -17.21 -19.48
N GLN A 173 1.74 -16.50 -18.98
CA GLN A 173 1.05 -15.45 -19.73
C GLN A 173 1.98 -14.27 -20.05
N ILE A 174 2.82 -13.84 -19.09
CA ILE A 174 3.82 -12.79 -19.31
C ILE A 174 4.84 -13.22 -20.38
N ALA A 175 5.30 -14.47 -20.32
CA ALA A 175 6.23 -15.00 -21.31
C ALA A 175 5.59 -15.04 -22.72
N GLU A 176 4.32 -15.42 -22.83
CA GLU A 176 3.56 -15.42 -24.09
C GLU A 176 3.37 -14.00 -24.64
N LEU A 177 2.99 -13.04 -23.79
CA LEU A 177 2.88 -11.63 -24.16
C LEU A 177 4.22 -11.08 -24.65
N ASN A 178 5.30 -11.34 -23.93
CA ASN A 178 6.63 -10.89 -24.33
C ASN A 178 7.05 -11.52 -25.66
N SER A 179 6.71 -12.79 -25.90
CA SER A 179 7.02 -13.45 -27.18
C SER A 179 6.20 -12.88 -28.35
N SER A 180 4.96 -12.46 -28.11
CA SER A 180 4.11 -11.82 -29.12
C SER A 180 4.53 -10.38 -29.43
N LEU A 181 5.07 -9.65 -28.45
CA LEU A 181 5.58 -8.30 -28.62
C LEU A 181 6.93 -8.26 -29.35
N LEU A 182 7.73 -9.33 -29.27
CA LEU A 182 9.01 -9.45 -29.96
C LEU A 182 8.87 -9.62 -31.50
N THR A 183 7.64 -9.74 -32.01
CA THR A 183 7.39 -9.84 -33.45
C THR A 183 7.11 -8.52 -34.16
N GLU A 184 6.95 -7.41 -33.43
CA GLU A 184 6.60 -6.12 -34.03
C GLU A 184 7.66 -5.01 -33.93
N ASP A 185 8.58 -5.02 -32.93
CA ASP A 185 9.69 -4.03 -32.89
C ASP A 185 10.85 -4.50 -32.01
N GLU A 186 11.99 -4.84 -32.62
CA GLU A 186 13.21 -5.25 -31.89
C GLU A 186 13.87 -4.10 -31.08
N GLU A 187 13.41 -2.87 -31.18
CA GLU A 187 13.99 -1.72 -30.47
C GLU A 187 13.36 -1.45 -29.08
N ASP A 188 12.12 -1.85 -28.82
CA ASP A 188 11.45 -1.58 -27.55
C ASP A 188 11.55 -2.70 -26.50
N ALA A 189 11.93 -3.92 -26.90
CA ALA A 189 12.08 -5.06 -25.98
C ALA A 189 13.20 -4.87 -24.92
N ASN A 190 14.11 -3.94 -25.15
CA ASN A 190 15.19 -3.62 -24.23
C ASN A 190 14.79 -2.65 -23.09
N TYR A 191 13.52 -2.17 -23.11
CA TYR A 191 13.02 -1.23 -22.10
C TYR A 191 12.57 -1.91 -20.79
N LEU A 192 12.18 -3.18 -20.86
CA LEU A 192 11.68 -3.92 -19.69
C LEU A 192 12.80 -4.44 -18.75
N TYR A 193 14.05 -4.56 -19.27
CA TYR A 193 15.19 -5.06 -18.52
C TYR A 193 16.46 -4.18 -18.64
N LYS A 194 16.34 -2.94 -19.10
CA LYS A 194 17.43 -2.00 -18.82
C LYS A 194 17.48 -1.90 -17.30
N LYS A 195 18.51 -2.53 -16.73
CA LYS A 195 19.07 -2.21 -15.45
C LYS A 195 19.08 -0.69 -15.40
N ASP A 196 18.09 -0.09 -14.69
CA ASP A 196 18.18 1.31 -14.40
C ASP A 196 19.52 1.48 -13.68
N GLU A 197 20.54 1.89 -14.42
CA GLU A 197 21.65 2.59 -13.84
C GLU A 197 20.97 3.77 -13.14
N TYR A 198 20.72 3.60 -11.84
CA TYR A 198 20.55 4.73 -10.97
C TYR A 198 21.85 5.51 -11.10
N THR A 199 21.89 6.45 -12.05
CA THR A 199 22.67 7.62 -11.84
C THR A 199 22.12 8.13 -10.51
N GLU A 200 22.88 7.94 -9.43
CA GLU A 200 22.81 8.80 -8.29
C GLU A 200 22.62 10.19 -8.90
N ALA A 201 21.39 10.73 -8.74
CA ALA A 201 21.20 12.13 -9.01
C ALA A 201 22.25 12.75 -8.10
N GLU A 202 23.33 13.19 -8.72
CA GLU A 202 24.32 14.03 -8.08
C GLU A 202 23.49 15.11 -7.40
N ALA A 203 23.31 14.94 -6.08
CA ALA A 203 22.98 16.04 -5.23
C ALA A 203 24.13 17.01 -5.50
N THR A 204 23.92 17.93 -6.42
CA THR A 204 24.77 19.06 -6.54
C THR A 204 24.86 19.64 -5.14
N PRO A 205 26.03 19.64 -4.52
CA PRO A 205 26.19 20.38 -3.29
C PRO A 205 25.87 21.80 -3.68
N ASN A 206 24.77 22.32 -3.17
CA ASN A 206 24.55 23.75 -3.17
C ASN A 206 25.76 24.30 -2.40
N GLU A 207 26.69 24.87 -3.11
CA GLU A 207 27.75 25.68 -2.52
C GLU A 207 27.07 26.89 -1.85
N ALA A 208 26.42 26.63 -0.72
CA ALA A 208 26.24 27.63 0.29
C ALA A 208 27.63 27.86 0.86
N GLU A 209 28.17 29.06 0.59
CA GLU A 209 29.39 29.57 1.19
C GLU A 209 29.39 29.21 2.68
N LYS A 210 30.23 28.25 3.07
CA LYS A 210 30.53 27.97 4.47
C LYS A 210 31.26 29.18 5.01
N THR A 211 30.52 30.09 5.60
CA THR A 211 31.10 31.07 6.53
C THR A 211 31.41 30.29 7.81
N THR A 212 32.66 29.86 7.91
CA THR A 212 33.20 29.29 9.14
C THR A 212 33.24 30.39 10.18
N ILE A 213 32.41 30.27 11.22
CA ILE A 213 32.45 31.16 12.38
C ILE A 213 33.50 30.58 13.32
N THR A 214 34.58 31.36 13.60
CA THR A 214 35.63 30.99 14.56
C THR A 214 35.46 31.84 15.83
N ASP A 215 35.76 31.25 16.99
CA ASP A 215 35.81 31.95 18.26
C ASP A 215 37.06 32.92 18.33
N GLU A 216 37.16 33.68 19.43
CA GLU A 216 38.24 34.63 19.66
C GLU A 216 39.64 33.99 19.71
N ASP A 217 39.73 32.67 19.93
CA ASP A 217 40.94 31.86 20.00
C ASP A 217 41.26 31.12 18.67
N GLY A 218 40.42 31.26 17.63
CA GLY A 218 40.63 30.71 16.29
C GLY A 218 40.19 29.25 16.11
N PHE A 219 39.35 28.70 17.00
CA PHE A 219 38.77 27.39 16.87
C PHE A 219 37.43 27.41 16.09
N GLU A 220 37.24 26.45 15.20
CA GLU A 220 35.97 26.29 14.44
C GLU A 220 34.83 25.87 15.37
N ILE A 221 33.75 26.65 15.41
CA ILE A 221 32.56 26.35 16.18
C ILE A 221 31.64 25.42 15.32
N PRO A 222 31.27 24.24 15.79
CA PRO A 222 30.29 23.36 15.09
C PRO A 222 28.92 24.03 14.95
N ASP A 223 28.29 23.93 13.78
CA ASP A 223 27.01 24.57 13.43
C ASP A 223 25.85 24.35 14.42
N HIS A 224 25.87 23.26 15.19
CA HIS A 224 24.85 22.92 16.18
C HIS A 224 24.99 23.67 17.52
N LEU A 225 25.99 24.54 17.67
CA LEU A 225 26.25 25.32 18.90
C LEU A 225 26.17 26.85 18.65
N THR A 226 25.65 27.28 17.50
CA THR A 226 25.54 28.70 17.15
C THR A 226 24.20 29.33 17.50
N ASP A 227 23.24 28.60 18.06
CA ASP A 227 21.97 29.14 18.52
C ASP A 227 22.15 29.77 19.91
N GLU A 228 21.96 31.11 20.00
CA GLU A 228 22.17 31.93 21.21
C GLU A 228 21.32 31.56 22.44
N ASP A 229 20.37 30.62 22.30
CA ASP A 229 19.42 30.24 23.36
C ASP A 229 19.93 29.15 24.31
N ASP A 230 21.06 28.50 24.02
CA ASP A 230 21.57 27.37 24.84
C ASP A 230 22.76 27.72 25.78
N ILE A 231 23.13 28.99 25.92
CA ILE A 231 24.22 29.40 26.82
C ILE A 231 23.65 29.57 28.23
N ILE A 232 23.62 28.50 29.01
CA ILE A 232 23.41 28.58 30.48
C ILE A 232 24.68 29.20 31.10
N LYS A 233 24.60 30.45 31.48
CA LYS A 233 25.60 31.08 32.34
C LYS A 233 25.52 30.45 33.71
N ILE A 234 26.54 29.70 34.07
CA ILE A 234 26.76 29.20 35.44
C ILE A 234 27.60 30.30 36.14
N ASP A 235 26.97 30.95 37.12
CA ASP A 235 27.67 31.81 38.10
C ASP A 235 28.38 30.95 39.14
#